data_bd238c115a79b364a7f4763cf3a5ed23
#
_entry.id   bd238c115a79b364a7f4763cf3a5ed23
#
_cell.length_a   1.000
_cell.length_b   1.000
_cell.length_c   1.000
_cell.angle_alpha   90.00
_cell.angle_beta   90.00
_cell.angle_gamma   90.00
#
_symmetry.space_group_name_H-M   'P 1'
#
loop_
_entity.id
_entity.type
_entity.pdbx_description
1 polymer ?
#
loop_
_entity_poly.entity_id
_entity_poly.type
_entity_poly.pdbx_seq_one_letter_code
_entity_poly.pdbx_strand_id
1 'polypeptide(L)'
;MELIYIKKGCGHISVDFKEYHVTAPSLVLILPGQLHSIDQYMDESMEYENIIFSLSMLLPGKYDYTKEDFLTPLLAGRFTVPTVFTPVYPYYEDVVAPIDACDEICKTMPQGYQLYIKSKLYEFFFVLDNRCRNLTKPLKSKKTLDKMKVVLKYVENNYADKISIADIADVAGFSESHFMRYFKETMGTSFVDYLKDYRLTMAARLLQSSDSSVLSISGEVGFESLSYFNLSLIHI
;
A
#
# COMPACT_ATOMS: atom_id res chain seq x y z
N MET A 1 3.53 3.88 -6.77
CA MET A 1 2.94 5.01 -6.01
C MET A 1 1.46 4.96 -6.20
N GLU A 2 0.72 5.28 -5.16
CA GLU A 2 -0.74 5.30 -5.18
C GLU A 2 -1.23 6.58 -4.53
N LEU A 3 -2.28 7.15 -5.09
CA LEU A 3 -3.02 8.26 -4.53
C LEU A 3 -4.45 7.77 -4.29
N ILE A 4 -4.96 7.94 -3.07
CA ILE A 4 -6.32 7.58 -2.71
C ILE A 4 -7.07 8.90 -2.48
N TYR A 5 -7.98 9.23 -3.39
CA TYR A 5 -8.76 10.46 -3.33
C TYR A 5 -10.15 10.19 -2.79
N ILE A 6 -10.40 10.61 -1.55
CA ILE A 6 -11.68 10.42 -0.87
C ILE A 6 -12.66 11.47 -1.40
N LYS A 7 -13.70 11.04 -2.09
CA LYS A 7 -14.70 11.91 -2.75
C LYS A 7 -15.93 12.17 -1.87
N LYS A 8 -16.37 11.14 -1.10
CA LYS A 8 -17.52 11.24 -0.19
C LYS A 8 -17.32 10.37 1.04
N GLY A 9 -17.99 10.73 2.13
CA GLY A 9 -17.99 9.98 3.38
C GLY A 9 -16.70 10.06 4.16
N CYS A 10 -16.46 9.06 4.99
CA CYS A 10 -15.26 8.93 5.80
C CYS A 10 -14.88 7.46 5.99
N GLY A 11 -13.65 7.22 6.45
CA GLY A 11 -13.13 5.90 6.69
C GLY A 11 -11.80 5.93 7.45
N HIS A 12 -11.24 4.76 7.66
CA HIS A 12 -9.90 4.59 8.21
C HIS A 12 -8.93 4.12 7.14
N ILE A 13 -7.76 4.74 7.10
CA ILE A 13 -6.64 4.31 6.26
C ILE A 13 -5.43 4.14 7.15
N SER A 14 -4.85 2.94 7.14
CA SER A 14 -3.57 2.66 7.77
C SER A 14 -2.45 2.82 6.75
N VAL A 15 -1.38 3.54 7.10
CA VAL A 15 -0.17 3.65 6.27
C VAL A 15 1.04 3.41 7.14
N ASP A 16 1.81 2.36 6.84
CA ASP A 16 2.96 1.93 7.63
C ASP A 16 2.59 1.81 9.14
N PHE A 17 1.42 1.19 9.43
CA PHE A 17 0.83 0.97 10.77
C PHE A 17 0.42 2.25 11.51
N LYS A 18 0.39 3.36 10.85
CA LYS A 18 -0.14 4.60 11.40
C LYS A 18 -1.56 4.80 10.87
N GLU A 19 -2.50 4.89 11.81
CA GLU A 19 -3.91 5.07 11.50
C GLU A 19 -4.23 6.54 11.19
N TYR A 20 -5.05 6.71 10.17
CA TYR A 20 -5.60 8.00 9.76
C TYR A 20 -7.11 7.87 9.62
N HIS A 21 -7.84 8.67 10.37
CA HIS A 21 -9.25 8.91 10.07
C HIS A 21 -9.31 9.95 8.95
N VAL A 22 -9.91 9.57 7.82
CA VAL A 22 -10.02 10.42 6.63
C VAL A 22 -11.48 10.77 6.36
N THR A 23 -11.73 12.03 6.02
CA THR A 23 -13.05 12.53 5.67
C THR A 23 -12.95 13.27 4.33
N ALA A 24 -13.96 13.13 3.48
CA ALA A 24 -14.01 13.83 2.21
C ALA A 24 -14.14 15.35 2.37
N PRO A 25 -13.52 16.15 1.47
CA PRO A 25 -12.55 15.73 0.50
C PRO A 25 -11.15 15.59 1.12
N SER A 26 -10.43 14.54 0.79
CA SER A 26 -9.03 14.37 1.20
C SER A 26 -8.24 13.50 0.23
N LEU A 27 -6.95 13.76 0.10
CA LEU A 27 -6.03 13.00 -0.72
C LEU A 27 -5.01 12.30 0.18
N VAL A 28 -4.85 10.99 -0.01
CA VAL A 28 -3.85 10.18 0.71
C VAL A 28 -2.77 9.75 -0.25
N LEU A 29 -1.52 10.02 0.11
CA LEU A 29 -0.34 9.67 -0.67
C LEU A 29 0.33 8.43 -0.10
N ILE A 30 0.41 7.38 -0.90
CA ILE A 30 1.09 6.12 -0.60
C ILE A 30 2.36 6.03 -1.44
N LEU A 31 3.51 6.08 -0.79
CA LEU A 31 4.81 5.93 -1.44
C LEU A 31 5.09 4.46 -1.79
N PRO A 32 5.93 4.19 -2.79
CA PRO A 32 6.35 2.82 -3.11
C PRO A 32 6.89 2.06 -1.90
N GLY A 33 6.37 0.86 -1.71
CA GLY A 33 6.76 -0.02 -0.61
C GLY A 33 6.17 0.36 0.76
N GLN A 34 5.27 1.34 0.86
CA GLN A 34 4.48 1.54 2.07
C GLN A 34 3.37 0.50 2.15
N LEU A 35 3.22 -0.07 3.34
CA LEU A 35 2.09 -0.94 3.66
C LEU A 35 0.88 -0.07 3.95
N HIS A 36 -0.27 -0.42 3.39
CA HIS A 36 -1.50 0.32 3.66
C HIS A 36 -2.72 -0.60 3.62
N SER A 37 -3.75 -0.22 4.35
CA SER A 37 -5.09 -0.79 4.28
C SER A 37 -6.12 0.33 4.28
N ILE A 38 -7.30 0.00 3.74
CA ILE A 38 -8.48 0.87 3.73
C ILE A 38 -9.58 0.10 4.43
N ASP A 39 -10.09 0.64 5.51
CA ASP A 39 -11.10 0.00 6.33
C ASP A 39 -12.34 0.90 6.49
N GLN A 40 -13.50 0.26 6.60
CA GLN A 40 -14.73 0.95 6.92
C GLN A 40 -14.66 1.51 8.35
N TYR A 41 -15.16 2.72 8.55
CA TYR A 41 -15.29 3.32 9.87
C TYR A 41 -16.72 3.14 10.39
N MET A 42 -16.91 2.29 11.40
CA MET A 42 -18.22 1.96 11.96
C MET A 42 -19.21 1.57 10.84
N ASP A 43 -20.38 2.20 10.78
CA ASP A 43 -21.42 1.98 9.75
C ASP A 43 -21.36 3.02 8.61
N GLU A 44 -20.29 3.85 8.57
CA GLU A 44 -20.15 4.87 7.55
C GLU A 44 -19.56 4.30 6.26
N SER A 45 -19.93 4.89 5.14
CA SER A 45 -19.42 4.53 3.82
C SER A 45 -18.47 5.58 3.28
N MET A 46 -17.50 5.15 2.49
CA MET A 46 -16.52 6.00 1.85
C MET A 46 -16.49 5.72 0.35
N GLU A 47 -16.61 6.77 -0.46
CA GLU A 47 -16.40 6.73 -1.90
C GLU A 47 -15.04 7.34 -2.21
N TYR A 48 -14.15 6.58 -2.86
CA TYR A 48 -12.80 7.03 -3.18
C TYR A 48 -12.35 6.53 -4.56
N GLU A 49 -11.36 7.19 -5.10
CA GLU A 49 -10.67 6.83 -6.34
C GLU A 49 -9.23 6.45 -6.03
N ASN A 50 -8.77 5.35 -6.64
CA ASN A 50 -7.37 4.94 -6.59
C ASN A 50 -6.66 5.30 -7.88
N ILE A 51 -5.63 6.14 -7.79
CA ILE A 51 -4.77 6.52 -8.91
C ILE A 51 -3.42 5.85 -8.70
N ILE A 52 -3.17 4.76 -9.43
CA ILE A 52 -1.96 3.94 -9.30
C ILE A 52 -1.08 4.15 -10.52
N PHE A 53 0.18 4.51 -10.29
CA PHE A 53 1.16 4.66 -11.36
C PHE A 53 2.58 4.26 -10.96
N SER A 54 3.35 3.80 -11.96
CA SER A 54 4.76 3.51 -11.76
C SER A 54 5.60 4.78 -11.86
N LEU A 55 6.48 5.02 -10.88
CA LEU A 55 7.45 6.12 -10.97
C LEU A 55 8.39 5.98 -12.18
N SER A 56 8.63 4.76 -12.67
CA SER A 56 9.42 4.55 -13.88
C SER A 56 8.83 5.22 -15.12
N MET A 57 7.51 5.48 -15.12
CA MET A 57 6.83 6.22 -16.18
C MET A 57 7.29 7.69 -16.28
N LEU A 58 7.72 8.25 -15.15
CA LEU A 58 8.16 9.64 -15.02
C LEU A 58 9.69 9.80 -15.05
N LEU A 59 10.45 8.71 -15.09
CA LEU A 59 11.92 8.71 -14.99
C LEU A 59 12.56 8.10 -16.25
N PRO A 60 12.61 8.82 -17.37
CA PRO A 60 13.00 8.23 -18.64
C PRO A 60 14.52 8.04 -18.84
N GLY A 61 15.40 8.37 -17.90
CA GLY A 61 16.83 8.36 -18.19
C GLY A 61 17.79 8.15 -17.03
N LYS A 62 19.06 7.89 -17.41
CA LYS A 62 20.18 7.67 -16.48
C LYS A 62 20.65 8.96 -15.79
N TYR A 63 20.28 10.12 -16.34
CA TYR A 63 20.65 11.46 -15.87
C TYR A 63 19.41 12.35 -15.78
N ASP A 64 18.60 12.12 -14.75
CA ASP A 64 17.42 12.96 -14.47
C ASP A 64 17.58 13.59 -13.08
N TYR A 65 17.74 14.92 -13.04
CA TYR A 65 17.88 15.68 -11.79
C TYR A 65 16.65 15.51 -10.88
N THR A 66 15.44 15.36 -11.43
CA THR A 66 14.22 15.11 -10.65
C THR A 66 14.34 13.82 -9.83
N LYS A 67 15.00 12.80 -10.41
CA LYS A 67 15.27 11.54 -9.71
C LYS A 67 16.25 11.75 -8.56
N GLU A 68 17.38 12.41 -8.82
CA GLU A 68 18.45 12.54 -7.85
C GLU A 68 18.12 13.55 -6.73
N ASP A 69 17.48 14.66 -7.06
CA ASP A 69 17.25 15.77 -6.15
C ASP A 69 15.96 15.64 -5.37
N PHE A 70 14.96 14.93 -5.90
CA PHE A 70 13.65 14.78 -5.25
C PHE A 70 13.27 13.34 -4.97
N LEU A 71 13.08 12.49 -5.99
CA LEU A 71 12.48 11.17 -5.79
C LEU A 71 13.38 10.23 -4.99
N THR A 72 14.67 10.16 -5.28
CA THR A 72 15.60 9.32 -4.51
C THR A 72 15.71 9.76 -3.05
N PRO A 73 15.84 11.04 -2.71
CA PRO A 73 15.78 11.52 -1.33
C PRO A 73 14.46 11.24 -0.63
N LEU A 74 13.31 11.42 -1.29
CA LEU A 74 11.99 11.12 -0.75
C LEU A 74 11.86 9.63 -0.39
N LEU A 75 12.14 8.76 -1.35
CA LEU A 75 12.06 7.29 -1.16
C LEU A 75 13.08 6.79 -0.13
N ALA A 76 14.25 7.41 -0.05
CA ALA A 76 15.24 7.13 0.98
C ALA A 76 14.88 7.71 2.36
N GLY A 77 13.79 8.47 2.47
CA GLY A 77 13.34 9.10 3.71
C GLY A 77 14.30 10.18 4.22
N ARG A 78 15.03 10.87 3.33
CA ARG A 78 15.89 12.01 3.69
C ARG A 78 15.08 13.25 4.00
N PHE A 79 13.87 13.34 3.48
CA PHE A 79 12.82 14.26 3.88
C PHE A 79 11.47 13.55 3.82
N THR A 80 10.44 14.19 4.34
CA THR A 80 9.07 13.64 4.34
C THR A 80 8.11 14.65 3.76
N VAL A 81 7.00 14.14 3.24
CA VAL A 81 5.82 14.90 2.84
C VAL A 81 4.62 14.40 3.66
N PRO A 82 3.55 15.17 3.81
CA PRO A 82 2.33 14.67 4.46
C PRO A 82 1.78 13.43 3.77
N THR A 83 1.27 12.48 4.56
CA THR A 83 0.56 11.31 4.04
C THR A 83 -0.87 11.68 3.64
N VAL A 84 -1.53 12.55 4.41
CA VAL A 84 -2.91 12.97 4.19
C VAL A 84 -2.96 14.47 3.98
N PHE A 85 -3.64 14.87 2.93
CA PHE A 85 -3.95 16.26 2.59
C PHE A 85 -5.45 16.47 2.71
N THR A 86 -5.85 17.48 3.47
CA THR A 86 -7.24 17.89 3.67
C THR A 86 -7.39 19.39 3.39
N PRO A 87 -8.60 19.93 3.21
CA PRO A 87 -8.81 21.37 3.00
C PRO A 87 -8.26 22.28 4.10
N VAL A 88 -7.97 21.74 5.28
CA VAL A 88 -7.31 22.48 6.37
C VAL A 88 -5.81 22.68 6.07
N TYR A 89 -5.25 21.88 5.17
CA TYR A 89 -3.86 21.99 4.76
C TYR A 89 -3.65 23.20 3.84
N PRO A 90 -2.69 24.10 4.12
CA PRO A 90 -2.57 25.39 3.41
C PRO A 90 -2.40 25.30 1.88
N TYR A 91 -1.89 24.16 1.40
CA TYR A 91 -1.59 23.91 -0.02
C TYR A 91 -2.46 22.80 -0.60
N TYR A 92 -3.61 22.51 0.01
CA TYR A 92 -4.50 21.44 -0.42
C TYR A 92 -4.91 21.59 -1.88
N GLU A 93 -5.37 22.76 -2.27
CA GLU A 93 -5.79 23.04 -3.66
C GLU A 93 -4.64 22.88 -4.66
N ASP A 94 -3.44 23.34 -4.31
CA ASP A 94 -2.25 23.17 -5.16
C ASP A 94 -1.90 21.68 -5.37
N VAL A 95 -2.11 20.86 -4.34
CA VAL A 95 -1.84 19.41 -4.37
C VAL A 95 -2.88 18.65 -5.18
N VAL A 96 -4.17 19.00 -5.04
CA VAL A 96 -5.24 18.24 -5.70
C VAL A 96 -5.50 18.68 -7.15
N ALA A 97 -5.27 19.95 -7.50
CA ALA A 97 -5.55 20.47 -8.83
C ALA A 97 -4.89 19.69 -9.98
N PRO A 98 -3.62 19.24 -9.90
CA PRO A 98 -3.04 18.39 -10.93
C PRO A 98 -3.71 17.01 -11.04
N ILE A 99 -4.23 16.48 -9.92
CA ILE A 99 -4.90 15.19 -9.86
C ILE A 99 -6.31 15.29 -10.47
N ASP A 100 -7.06 16.32 -10.11
CA ASP A 100 -8.36 16.62 -10.74
C ASP A 100 -8.24 16.82 -12.26
N ALA A 101 -7.16 17.46 -12.71
CA ALA A 101 -6.87 17.62 -14.13
C ALA A 101 -6.58 16.29 -14.83
N CYS A 102 -5.93 15.33 -14.14
CA CYS A 102 -5.75 13.97 -14.65
C CYS A 102 -7.08 13.21 -14.76
N ASP A 103 -7.94 13.33 -13.76
CA ASP A 103 -9.27 12.71 -13.77
C ASP A 103 -10.12 13.27 -14.91
N GLU A 104 -10.15 14.60 -15.08
CA GLU A 104 -10.94 15.24 -16.15
C GLU A 104 -10.49 14.83 -17.55
N ILE A 105 -9.18 14.77 -17.83
CA ILE A 105 -8.69 14.37 -19.17
C ILE A 105 -8.96 12.88 -19.46
N CYS A 106 -9.03 12.04 -18.42
CA CYS A 106 -9.34 10.62 -18.55
C CYS A 106 -10.78 10.37 -19.01
N LYS A 107 -11.72 11.30 -18.82
CA LYS A 107 -13.11 11.15 -19.28
C LYS A 107 -13.24 11.17 -20.79
N THR A 108 -12.37 11.89 -21.49
CA THR A 108 -12.44 12.07 -22.95
C THR A 108 -11.29 11.39 -23.69
N MET A 109 -10.15 11.16 -23.05
CA MET A 109 -8.94 10.54 -23.57
C MET A 109 -8.55 11.05 -24.98
N PRO A 110 -8.42 12.36 -25.22
CA PRO A 110 -8.06 12.88 -26.54
C PRO A 110 -6.64 12.45 -26.92
N GLN A 111 -6.30 12.58 -28.20
CA GLN A 111 -4.95 12.25 -28.66
C GLN A 111 -3.90 12.98 -27.83
N GLY A 112 -2.92 12.22 -27.29
CA GLY A 112 -1.84 12.77 -26.44
C GLY A 112 -2.20 12.95 -24.97
N TYR A 113 -3.36 12.46 -24.49
CA TYR A 113 -3.77 12.55 -23.10
C TYR A 113 -2.71 11.99 -22.12
N GLN A 114 -1.94 10.97 -22.51
CA GLN A 114 -0.85 10.43 -21.69
C GLN A 114 0.25 11.45 -21.42
N LEU A 115 0.56 12.35 -22.39
CA LEU A 115 1.53 13.43 -22.20
C LEU A 115 0.99 14.45 -21.21
N TYR A 116 -0.30 14.76 -21.30
CA TYR A 116 -0.98 15.65 -20.37
C TYR A 116 -0.95 15.09 -18.94
N ILE A 117 -1.30 13.82 -18.75
CA ILE A 117 -1.23 13.15 -17.46
C ILE A 117 0.19 13.22 -16.87
N LYS A 118 1.23 12.90 -17.69
CA LYS A 118 2.61 13.01 -17.23
C LYS A 118 2.96 14.44 -16.79
N SER A 119 2.55 15.44 -17.56
CA SER A 119 2.79 16.85 -17.18
C SER A 119 2.16 17.21 -15.85
N LYS A 120 0.93 16.74 -15.59
CA LYS A 120 0.23 16.96 -14.32
C LYS A 120 0.85 16.20 -13.14
N LEU A 121 1.33 15.01 -13.37
CA LEU A 121 2.08 14.27 -12.34
C LEU A 121 3.42 14.96 -12.00
N TYR A 122 4.12 15.54 -12.97
CA TYR A 122 5.30 16.39 -12.69
C TYR A 122 4.92 17.65 -11.91
N GLU A 123 3.81 18.30 -12.24
CA GLU A 123 3.28 19.45 -11.49
C GLU A 123 2.96 19.05 -10.04
N PHE A 124 2.31 17.93 -9.82
CA PHE A 124 2.05 17.36 -8.50
C PHE A 124 3.35 17.18 -7.69
N PHE A 125 4.38 16.58 -8.29
CA PHE A 125 5.67 16.41 -7.62
C PHE A 125 6.39 17.73 -7.36
N PHE A 126 6.28 18.69 -8.26
CA PHE A 126 6.80 20.03 -8.04
C PHE A 126 6.14 20.69 -6.82
N VAL A 127 4.82 20.59 -6.69
CA VAL A 127 4.10 21.10 -5.51
C VAL A 127 4.56 20.39 -4.25
N LEU A 128 4.70 19.07 -4.26
CA LEU A 128 5.20 18.31 -3.11
C LEU A 128 6.60 18.76 -2.71
N ASP A 129 7.49 18.97 -3.64
CA ASP A 129 8.86 19.42 -3.35
C ASP A 129 8.90 20.86 -2.83
N ASN A 130 8.19 21.75 -3.49
CA ASN A 130 8.26 23.18 -3.23
C ASN A 130 7.47 23.61 -1.97
N ARG A 131 6.27 23.00 -1.76
CA ARG A 131 5.31 23.41 -0.73
C ARG A 131 5.26 22.48 0.49
N CYS A 132 5.55 21.19 0.28
CA CYS A 132 5.29 20.16 1.29
C CYS A 132 6.56 19.56 1.89
N ARG A 133 7.72 19.82 1.30
CA ARG A 133 9.02 19.34 1.78
C ARG A 133 9.31 19.85 3.19
N ASN A 134 9.71 18.96 4.08
CA ASN A 134 10.08 19.27 5.47
C ASN A 134 8.93 19.72 6.40
N LEU A 135 7.67 19.62 5.98
CA LEU A 135 6.52 19.92 6.83
C LEU A 135 6.24 18.84 7.88
N THR A 136 6.80 17.67 7.72
CA THR A 136 6.69 16.57 8.69
C THR A 136 8.07 16.17 9.21
N LYS A 137 8.15 15.85 10.52
CA LYS A 137 9.41 15.32 11.11
C LYS A 137 9.61 13.87 10.67
N PRO A 138 10.86 13.44 10.36
CA PRO A 138 11.13 12.04 10.04
C PRO A 138 10.66 11.10 11.15
N LEU A 139 9.95 10.03 10.78
CA LEU A 139 9.51 8.99 11.73
C LEU A 139 10.72 8.24 12.31
N LYS A 140 10.82 8.18 13.65
CA LYS A 140 11.94 7.54 14.36
C LYS A 140 11.98 6.00 14.26
N SER A 141 10.97 5.33 13.66
CA SER A 141 10.81 3.86 13.73
C SER A 141 11.07 3.11 12.43
N LYS A 142 11.92 3.63 11.53
CA LYS A 142 12.17 3.01 10.20
C LYS A 142 12.66 1.56 10.28
N LYS A 143 13.54 1.23 11.23
CA LYS A 143 14.11 -0.13 11.36
C LYS A 143 13.08 -1.23 11.65
N THR A 144 12.07 -0.92 12.46
CA THR A 144 11.00 -1.87 12.85
C THR A 144 10.09 -2.14 11.66
N LEU A 145 9.70 -1.09 10.95
CA LEU A 145 8.89 -1.18 9.74
C LEU A 145 9.60 -1.96 8.62
N ASP A 146 10.89 -1.70 8.41
CA ASP A 146 11.68 -2.40 7.39
C ASP A 146 11.72 -3.91 7.64
N LYS A 147 11.81 -4.35 8.92
CA LYS A 147 11.74 -5.77 9.28
C LYS A 147 10.38 -6.39 8.92
N MET A 148 9.27 -5.69 9.18
CA MET A 148 7.95 -6.19 8.83
C MET A 148 7.79 -6.30 7.31
N LYS A 149 8.27 -5.32 6.53
CA LYS A 149 8.26 -5.40 5.06
C LYS A 149 9.01 -6.63 4.54
N VAL A 150 10.15 -6.96 5.14
CA VAL A 150 10.91 -8.17 4.81
C VAL A 150 10.09 -9.43 5.10
N VAL A 151 9.42 -9.50 6.26
CA VAL A 151 8.53 -10.61 6.63
C VAL A 151 7.38 -10.77 5.62
N LEU A 152 6.67 -9.70 5.31
CA LEU A 152 5.54 -9.75 4.39
C LEU A 152 5.98 -10.12 2.97
N LYS A 153 7.12 -9.61 2.52
CA LYS A 153 7.70 -9.99 1.22
C LYS A 153 8.13 -11.45 1.18
N TYR A 154 8.63 -11.98 2.29
CA TYR A 154 8.94 -13.41 2.39
C TYR A 154 7.68 -14.26 2.29
N VAL A 155 6.60 -13.89 2.98
CA VAL A 155 5.29 -14.55 2.86
C VAL A 155 4.78 -14.51 1.42
N GLU A 156 4.79 -13.34 0.79
CA GLU A 156 4.36 -13.18 -0.61
C GLU A 156 5.06 -14.15 -1.57
N ASN A 157 6.35 -14.35 -1.37
CA ASN A 157 7.16 -15.22 -2.25
C ASN A 157 7.10 -16.71 -1.91
N ASN A 158 6.72 -17.06 -0.67
CA ASN A 158 6.85 -18.45 -0.15
C ASN A 158 5.55 -18.96 0.50
N TYR A 159 4.41 -18.28 0.38
CA TYR A 159 3.17 -18.65 1.08
C TYR A 159 2.69 -20.08 0.79
N ALA A 160 2.99 -20.60 -0.40
CA ALA A 160 2.63 -21.96 -0.81
C ALA A 160 3.47 -23.04 -0.09
N ASP A 161 4.65 -22.67 0.37
CA ASP A 161 5.56 -23.58 1.06
C ASP A 161 5.28 -23.61 2.57
N LYS A 162 5.86 -24.59 3.25
CA LYS A 162 5.79 -24.66 4.72
C LYS A 162 6.69 -23.59 5.33
N ILE A 163 6.08 -22.62 5.98
CA ILE A 163 6.78 -21.55 6.73
C ILE A 163 6.64 -21.84 8.23
N SER A 164 7.75 -22.17 8.90
CA SER A 164 7.76 -22.32 10.36
C SER A 164 7.95 -20.95 11.06
N ILE A 165 7.58 -20.88 12.34
CA ILE A 165 7.83 -19.67 13.16
C ILE A 165 9.33 -19.41 13.28
N ALA A 166 10.15 -20.46 13.35
CA ALA A 166 11.61 -20.34 13.40
C ALA A 166 12.15 -19.66 12.13
N ASP A 167 11.74 -20.15 10.94
CA ASP A 167 12.22 -19.61 9.67
C ASP A 167 11.88 -18.13 9.54
N ILE A 168 10.63 -17.74 9.84
CA ILE A 168 10.20 -16.35 9.66
C ILE A 168 10.76 -15.41 10.75
N ALA A 169 11.02 -15.92 11.94
CA ALA A 169 11.70 -15.19 12.99
C ALA A 169 13.15 -14.89 12.59
N ASP A 170 13.87 -15.85 12.01
CA ASP A 170 15.22 -15.67 11.48
C ASP A 170 15.25 -14.64 10.35
N VAL A 171 14.30 -14.68 9.42
CA VAL A 171 14.13 -13.68 8.36
C VAL A 171 13.98 -12.28 8.93
N ALA A 172 13.22 -12.12 10.03
CA ALA A 172 13.05 -10.84 10.73
C ALA A 172 14.24 -10.45 11.61
N GLY A 173 15.18 -11.38 11.88
CA GLY A 173 16.26 -11.19 12.83
C GLY A 173 15.75 -11.04 14.27
N PHE A 174 14.83 -11.93 14.68
CA PHE A 174 14.22 -12.01 16.01
C PHE A 174 14.32 -13.44 16.57
N SER A 175 14.18 -13.60 17.89
CA SER A 175 13.79 -14.88 18.46
C SER A 175 12.31 -15.16 18.19
N GLU A 176 11.90 -16.43 18.13
CA GLU A 176 10.50 -16.83 17.86
C GLU A 176 9.49 -16.12 18.77
N SER A 177 9.74 -16.11 20.08
CA SER A 177 8.85 -15.45 21.05
C SER A 177 8.76 -13.95 20.85
N HIS A 178 9.85 -13.29 20.47
CA HIS A 178 9.87 -11.87 20.17
C HIS A 178 9.14 -11.60 18.85
N PHE A 179 9.36 -12.43 17.83
CA PHE A 179 8.68 -12.31 16.55
C PHE A 179 7.16 -12.45 16.69
N MET A 180 6.67 -13.49 17.39
CA MET A 180 5.23 -13.70 17.57
C MET A 180 4.55 -12.51 18.25
N ARG A 181 5.17 -11.97 19.32
CA ARG A 181 4.65 -10.78 20.00
C ARG A 181 4.70 -9.56 19.11
N TYR A 182 5.83 -9.28 18.50
CA TYR A 182 6.04 -8.16 17.59
C TYR A 182 5.07 -8.19 16.41
N PHE A 183 4.89 -9.36 15.77
CA PHE A 183 3.97 -9.50 14.65
C PHE A 183 2.54 -9.22 15.07
N LYS A 184 2.08 -9.81 16.20
CA LYS A 184 0.74 -9.59 16.74
C LYS A 184 0.48 -8.13 17.14
N GLU A 185 1.45 -7.48 17.78
CA GLU A 185 1.34 -6.05 18.16
C GLU A 185 1.29 -5.14 16.92
N THR A 186 1.98 -5.52 15.83
CA THR A 186 2.09 -4.71 14.63
C THR A 186 0.93 -4.94 13.65
N MET A 187 0.53 -6.21 13.46
CA MET A 187 -0.48 -6.60 12.47
C MET A 187 -1.89 -6.84 13.06
N GLY A 188 -2.02 -6.75 14.39
CA GLY A 188 -3.29 -7.01 15.07
C GLY A 188 -3.72 -8.49 15.13
N THR A 189 -3.04 -9.36 14.41
CA THR A 189 -3.34 -10.80 14.29
C THR A 189 -2.10 -11.66 14.47
N SER A 190 -2.26 -12.97 14.74
CA SER A 190 -1.11 -13.87 14.82
C SER A 190 -0.52 -14.12 13.42
N PHE A 191 0.79 -14.45 13.35
CA PHE A 191 1.43 -14.80 12.08
C PHE A 191 0.75 -16.02 11.39
N VAL A 192 0.32 -17.00 12.18
CA VAL A 192 -0.35 -18.21 11.66
C VAL A 192 -1.71 -17.85 11.03
N ASP A 193 -2.50 -17.01 11.69
CA ASP A 193 -3.77 -16.54 11.14
C ASP A 193 -3.54 -15.67 9.90
N TYR A 194 -2.59 -14.75 9.94
CA TYR A 194 -2.22 -13.94 8.78
C TYR A 194 -1.84 -14.79 7.56
N LEU A 195 -0.95 -15.79 7.75
CA LEU A 195 -0.53 -16.70 6.66
C LEU A 195 -1.71 -17.50 6.12
N LYS A 196 -2.60 -17.99 7.00
CA LYS A 196 -3.83 -18.68 6.61
C LYS A 196 -4.72 -17.76 5.74
N ASP A 197 -4.99 -16.55 6.20
CA ASP A 197 -5.86 -15.59 5.49
C ASP A 197 -5.24 -15.15 4.16
N TYR A 198 -3.92 -14.98 4.10
CA TYR A 198 -3.21 -14.72 2.86
C TYR A 198 -3.38 -15.86 1.84
N ARG A 199 -3.20 -17.13 2.27
CA ARG A 199 -3.41 -18.32 1.44
C ARG A 199 -4.85 -18.42 0.93
N LEU A 200 -5.84 -18.12 1.77
CA LEU A 200 -7.24 -18.12 1.39
C LEU A 200 -7.56 -17.02 0.36
N THR A 201 -6.96 -15.85 0.51
CA THR A 201 -7.05 -14.77 -0.48
C THR A 201 -6.48 -15.20 -1.83
N MET A 202 -5.34 -15.87 -1.84
CA MET A 202 -4.74 -16.39 -3.08
C MET A 202 -5.58 -17.51 -3.69
N ALA A 203 -6.15 -18.40 -2.85
CA ALA A 203 -7.08 -19.43 -3.31
C ALA A 203 -8.33 -18.83 -3.97
N ALA A 204 -8.93 -17.79 -3.38
CA ALA A 204 -10.08 -17.11 -3.95
C ALA A 204 -9.78 -16.52 -5.34
N ARG A 205 -8.58 -15.95 -5.53
CA ARG A 205 -8.12 -15.47 -6.85
C ARG A 205 -8.00 -16.61 -7.86
N LEU A 206 -7.39 -17.73 -7.47
CA LEU A 206 -7.25 -18.90 -8.34
C LEU A 206 -8.60 -19.52 -8.72
N LEU A 207 -9.54 -19.60 -7.78
CA LEU A 207 -10.91 -20.07 -8.03
C LEU A 207 -11.67 -19.20 -9.05
N GLN A 208 -11.37 -17.90 -9.10
CA GLN A 208 -11.99 -16.97 -10.06
C GLN A 208 -11.29 -16.95 -11.43
N SER A 209 -10.00 -17.31 -11.50
CA SER A 209 -9.16 -17.14 -12.68
C SER A 209 -8.74 -18.45 -13.36
N SER A 210 -9.07 -19.62 -12.78
CA SER A 210 -8.71 -20.92 -13.34
C SER A 210 -9.84 -21.94 -13.23
N ASP A 211 -9.77 -23.01 -14.05
CA ASP A 211 -10.67 -24.16 -14.02
C ASP A 211 -10.12 -25.30 -13.12
N SER A 212 -9.13 -25.00 -12.28
CA SER A 212 -8.51 -25.96 -11.38
C SER A 212 -9.49 -26.45 -10.30
N SER A 213 -9.38 -27.71 -9.93
CA SER A 213 -10.24 -28.24 -8.85
C SER A 213 -9.90 -27.63 -7.49
N VAL A 214 -10.90 -27.54 -6.61
CA VAL A 214 -10.73 -27.06 -5.22
C VAL A 214 -9.60 -27.80 -4.50
N LEU A 215 -9.47 -29.12 -4.72
CA LEU A 215 -8.40 -29.93 -4.17
C LEU A 215 -7.02 -29.50 -4.68
N SER A 216 -6.89 -29.25 -5.99
CA SER A 216 -5.64 -28.77 -6.59
C SER A 216 -5.25 -27.41 -6.03
N ILE A 217 -6.20 -26.47 -6.00
CA ILE A 217 -5.99 -25.10 -5.49
C ILE A 217 -5.58 -25.13 -4.01
N SER A 218 -6.24 -25.96 -3.18
CA SER A 218 -5.87 -26.05 -1.76
C SER A 218 -4.41 -26.45 -1.56
N GLY A 219 -3.90 -27.42 -2.35
CA GLY A 219 -2.49 -27.83 -2.33
C GLY A 219 -1.55 -26.75 -2.88
N GLU A 220 -1.95 -26.09 -3.99
CA GLU A 220 -1.16 -25.03 -4.63
C GLU A 220 -0.93 -23.82 -3.73
N VAL A 221 -1.92 -23.46 -2.88
CA VAL A 221 -1.78 -22.36 -1.92
C VAL A 221 -1.21 -22.79 -0.57
N GLY A 222 -0.76 -24.05 -0.42
CA GLY A 222 -0.03 -24.53 0.75
C GLY A 222 -0.87 -25.07 1.89
N PHE A 223 -2.13 -25.51 1.66
CA PHE A 223 -2.90 -26.23 2.67
C PHE A 223 -2.58 -27.74 2.61
N GLU A 224 -2.16 -28.31 3.73
CA GLU A 224 -1.88 -29.74 3.84
C GLU A 224 -3.18 -30.59 3.97
N SER A 225 -4.33 -29.98 4.33
CA SER A 225 -5.60 -30.64 4.53
C SER A 225 -6.74 -29.92 3.84
N LEU A 226 -7.41 -30.61 2.92
CA LEU A 226 -8.62 -30.10 2.25
C LEU A 226 -9.76 -29.80 3.24
N SER A 227 -9.91 -30.62 4.29
CA SER A 227 -10.93 -30.40 5.32
C SER A 227 -10.66 -29.10 6.08
N TYR A 228 -9.42 -28.81 6.44
CA TYR A 228 -9.05 -27.56 7.09
C TYR A 228 -9.22 -26.36 6.16
N PHE A 229 -8.88 -26.51 4.88
CA PHE A 229 -9.10 -25.48 3.86
C PHE A 229 -10.60 -25.14 3.74
N ASN A 230 -11.47 -26.15 3.59
CA ASN A 230 -12.91 -25.93 3.46
C ASN A 230 -13.51 -25.26 4.70
N LEU A 231 -13.12 -25.68 5.91
CA LEU A 231 -13.55 -25.02 7.13
C LEU A 231 -13.10 -23.56 7.19
N SER A 232 -11.90 -23.28 6.74
CA SER A 232 -11.37 -21.91 6.71
C SER A 232 -12.08 -21.01 5.69
N LEU A 233 -12.53 -21.55 4.56
CA LEU A 233 -13.31 -20.81 3.54
C LEU A 233 -14.70 -20.37 4.03
N ILE A 234 -15.33 -21.12 4.94
CA ILE A 234 -16.67 -20.80 5.45
C ILE A 234 -16.63 -19.56 6.36
N HIS A 235 -15.48 -19.16 6.86
CA HIS A 235 -15.29 -18.06 7.80
C HIS A 235 -14.73 -16.77 7.13
N ILE A 236 -14.69 -16.71 5.81
CA ILE A 236 -14.44 -15.50 5.03
C ILE A 236 -15.77 -14.96 4.51
#